data_da7a11e570e940b41964c982cc0e084c
#
_entry.id   da7a11e570e940b41964c982cc0e084c
#
_cell.length_a   1.000
_cell.length_b   1.000
_cell.length_c   1.000
_cell.angle_alpha   90.00
_cell.angle_beta   90.00
_cell.angle_gamma   90.00
#
_symmetry.space_group_name_H-M   'P 1'
#
loop_
_entity.id
_entity.type
_entity.pdbx_description
1 polymer ?
#
loop_
_entity_poly.entity_id
_entity_poly.type
_entity_poly.pdbx_seq_one_letter_code
_entity_poly.pdbx_strand_id
1 'polypeptide(L)'
;MFPVLLAVLSDIHGNLPALEAVLAELEREEVDQLVTLGDVALGPQPAETVALVRALGCPVVRGNWDAWTLEGFPPANGDPWRKFVEQGEWWAGKLSAADLGFLRTFVPRTELRLDGVAVLAFHGSPRSDDDLILATTPDDELLRLFAGFEHPLMLGGHTHVQLVRVVEGTLFLNPGSVGLPFRGLPHGELQRISPWAEYALVRVEGERLSVELRRAPYDVEGMLEHTIASGAPHAEWWAATWLR
;
A
#
# COMPACT_ATOMS: atom_id res chain seq x y z
N MET A 1 -5.33 -17.75 -25.86
CA MET A 1 -5.87 -16.93 -24.75
C MET A 1 -4.89 -15.80 -24.56
N PHE A 2 -5.31 -14.57 -24.44
CA PHE A 2 -4.38 -13.46 -24.21
C PHE A 2 -4.03 -13.42 -22.73
N PRO A 3 -2.78 -13.08 -22.36
CA PRO A 3 -2.40 -12.97 -20.95
C PRO A 3 -3.22 -11.88 -20.26
N VAL A 4 -3.61 -12.12 -19.00
CA VAL A 4 -4.26 -11.11 -18.15
C VAL A 4 -3.21 -10.45 -17.26
N LEU A 5 -3.15 -9.13 -17.25
CA LEU A 5 -2.21 -8.31 -16.49
C LEU A 5 -2.93 -7.57 -15.35
N LEU A 6 -2.54 -7.87 -14.12
CA LEU A 6 -2.97 -7.15 -12.91
C LEU A 6 -1.88 -6.21 -12.42
N ALA A 7 -2.22 -4.94 -12.21
CA ALA A 7 -1.40 -4.03 -11.43
C ALA A 7 -1.80 -4.07 -9.94
N VAL A 8 -0.81 -4.14 -9.05
CA VAL A 8 -0.99 -4.22 -7.60
C VAL A 8 -0.31 -3.02 -6.95
N LEU A 9 -1.11 -2.16 -6.34
CA LEU A 9 -0.66 -0.99 -5.59
C LEU A 9 -0.95 -1.18 -4.10
N SER A 10 -0.14 -0.59 -3.22
CA SER A 10 -0.34 -0.61 -1.78
C SER A 10 0.28 0.61 -1.12
N ASP A 11 -0.22 0.98 0.05
CA ASP A 11 0.44 1.93 0.95
C ASP A 11 0.79 3.25 0.23
N ILE A 12 -0.24 3.89 -0.34
CA ILE A 12 -0.11 5.11 -1.16
C ILE A 12 0.19 6.32 -0.27
N HIS A 13 -0.35 6.32 0.94
CA HIS A 13 -0.06 7.33 1.97
C HIS A 13 -0.12 8.77 1.48
N GLY A 14 -1.21 9.14 0.79
CA GLY A 14 -1.44 10.52 0.35
C GLY A 14 -0.33 11.11 -0.54
N ASN A 15 0.56 10.28 -1.08
CA ASN A 15 1.66 10.69 -1.94
C ASN A 15 1.20 10.74 -3.39
N LEU A 16 0.52 11.84 -3.74
CA LEU A 16 -0.05 12.03 -5.08
C LEU A 16 1.02 11.94 -6.19
N PRO A 17 2.19 12.62 -6.11
CA PRO A 17 3.20 12.54 -7.16
C PRO A 17 3.72 11.11 -7.39
N ALA A 18 3.84 10.32 -6.32
CA ALA A 18 4.25 8.92 -6.43
C ALA A 18 3.18 8.07 -7.13
N LEU A 19 1.90 8.27 -6.78
CA LEU A 19 0.79 7.58 -7.43
C LEU A 19 0.68 7.96 -8.91
N GLU A 20 0.77 9.24 -9.25
CA GLU A 20 0.75 9.72 -10.64
C GLU A 20 1.88 9.13 -11.46
N ALA A 21 3.10 9.03 -10.90
CA ALA A 21 4.23 8.41 -11.58
C ALA A 21 4.00 6.92 -11.87
N VAL A 22 3.44 6.17 -10.91
CA VAL A 22 3.07 4.76 -11.14
C VAL A 22 2.00 4.64 -12.22
N LEU A 23 0.95 5.46 -12.16
CA LEU A 23 -0.12 5.43 -13.17
C LEU A 23 0.39 5.77 -14.57
N ALA A 24 1.32 6.73 -14.70
CA ALA A 24 1.95 7.07 -15.98
C ALA A 24 2.81 5.91 -16.55
N GLU A 25 3.39 5.05 -15.71
CA GLU A 25 4.02 3.81 -16.18
C GLU A 25 2.98 2.78 -16.61
N LEU A 26 1.89 2.63 -15.83
CA LEU A 26 0.81 1.69 -16.15
C LEU A 26 0.06 2.02 -17.44
N GLU A 27 -0.03 3.30 -17.84
CA GLU A 27 -0.60 3.71 -19.14
C GLU A 27 0.14 3.13 -20.36
N ARG A 28 1.42 2.74 -20.18
CA ARG A 28 2.25 2.13 -21.23
C ARG A 28 2.14 0.61 -21.27
N GLU A 29 1.54 0.05 -20.24
CA GLU A 29 1.28 -1.38 -20.09
C GLU A 29 -0.20 -1.62 -20.43
N GLU A 30 -0.53 -2.70 -21.06
CA GLU A 30 -1.93 -3.10 -21.30
C GLU A 30 -2.49 -3.78 -20.05
N VAL A 31 -2.73 -2.99 -18.98
CA VAL A 31 -3.23 -3.48 -17.69
C VAL A 31 -4.73 -3.77 -17.80
N ASP A 32 -5.13 -5.01 -17.56
CA ASP A 32 -6.53 -5.44 -17.59
C ASP A 32 -7.27 -5.15 -16.28
N GLN A 33 -6.56 -5.26 -15.13
CA GLN A 33 -7.11 -5.07 -13.80
C GLN A 33 -6.13 -4.31 -12.92
N LEU A 34 -6.66 -3.58 -11.93
CA LEU A 34 -5.89 -2.90 -10.90
C LEU A 34 -6.52 -3.18 -9.54
N VAL A 35 -5.71 -3.35 -8.51
CA VAL A 35 -6.15 -3.46 -7.11
C VAL A 35 -5.26 -2.61 -6.22
N THR A 36 -5.87 -1.98 -5.19
CA THR A 36 -5.16 -1.23 -4.16
C THR A 36 -5.33 -1.94 -2.82
N LEU A 37 -4.22 -2.21 -2.13
CA LEU A 37 -4.19 -3.00 -0.91
C LEU A 37 -4.29 -2.17 0.38
N GLY A 38 -4.79 -0.93 0.31
CA GLY A 38 -5.05 -0.08 1.47
C GLY A 38 -3.99 0.97 1.75
N ASP A 39 -4.18 1.67 2.86
CA ASP A 39 -3.40 2.82 3.31
C ASP A 39 -3.29 3.90 2.24
N VAL A 40 -4.47 4.39 1.82
CA VAL A 40 -4.59 5.33 0.69
C VAL A 40 -4.33 6.78 1.11
N ALA A 41 -4.99 7.22 2.19
CA ALA A 41 -5.30 8.64 2.36
C ALA A 41 -4.26 9.46 3.12
N LEU A 42 -3.57 8.90 4.12
CA LEU A 42 -2.81 9.72 5.07
C LEU A 42 -1.38 9.99 4.62
N GLY A 43 -1.11 11.23 4.25
CA GLY A 43 0.17 11.73 3.77
C GLY A 43 0.05 13.11 3.13
N PRO A 44 1.02 13.53 2.31
CA PRO A 44 1.17 14.93 1.87
C PRO A 44 -0.03 15.58 1.19
N GLN A 45 -0.77 14.82 0.37
CA GLN A 45 -1.88 15.31 -0.44
C GLN A 45 -3.07 14.34 -0.36
N PRO A 46 -3.72 14.23 0.83
CA PRO A 46 -4.68 13.17 1.12
C PRO A 46 -5.95 13.25 0.27
N ALA A 47 -6.52 14.44 0.11
CA ALA A 47 -7.79 14.61 -0.60
C ALA A 47 -7.64 14.36 -2.10
N GLU A 48 -6.58 14.86 -2.71
CA GLU A 48 -6.27 14.67 -4.13
C GLU A 48 -5.97 13.20 -4.42
N THR A 49 -5.23 12.53 -3.55
CA THR A 49 -4.92 11.10 -3.67
C THR A 49 -6.20 10.25 -3.58
N VAL A 50 -7.07 10.54 -2.61
CA VAL A 50 -8.37 9.86 -2.48
C VAL A 50 -9.25 10.09 -3.72
N ALA A 51 -9.27 11.32 -4.25
CA ALA A 51 -10.02 11.63 -5.47
C ALA A 51 -9.50 10.85 -6.68
N LEU A 52 -8.17 10.73 -6.83
CA LEU A 52 -7.56 9.98 -7.92
C LEU A 52 -7.84 8.48 -7.79
N VAL A 53 -7.67 7.87 -6.60
CA VAL A 53 -7.98 6.44 -6.38
C VAL A 53 -9.47 6.16 -6.62
N ARG A 54 -10.36 7.06 -6.22
CA ARG A 54 -11.80 6.96 -6.54
C ARG A 54 -12.06 6.95 -8.05
N ALA A 55 -11.33 7.78 -8.80
CA ALA A 55 -11.48 7.87 -10.26
C ALA A 55 -10.98 6.61 -10.99
N LEU A 56 -10.03 5.86 -10.41
CA LEU A 56 -9.56 4.59 -10.95
C LEU A 56 -10.66 3.50 -10.99
N GLY A 57 -11.64 3.57 -10.09
CA GLY A 57 -12.77 2.63 -10.05
C GLY A 57 -12.37 1.18 -9.74
N CYS A 58 -11.17 0.95 -9.22
CA CYS A 58 -10.66 -0.37 -8.88
C CYS A 58 -11.11 -0.83 -7.48
N PRO A 59 -11.06 -2.14 -7.18
CA PRO A 59 -11.21 -2.63 -5.82
C PRO A 59 -10.15 -2.04 -4.89
N VAL A 60 -10.59 -1.59 -3.70
CA VAL A 60 -9.71 -1.07 -2.65
C VAL A 60 -9.90 -1.88 -1.38
N VAL A 61 -8.83 -2.45 -0.88
CA VAL A 61 -8.78 -3.07 0.44
C VAL A 61 -8.58 -1.98 1.49
N ARG A 62 -9.09 -2.17 2.69
CA ARG A 62 -8.89 -1.28 3.82
C ARG A 62 -7.55 -1.58 4.51
N GLY A 63 -6.69 -0.57 4.64
CA GLY A 63 -5.51 -0.63 5.48
C GLY A 63 -5.78 -0.15 6.91
N ASN A 64 -4.80 -0.31 7.81
CA ASN A 64 -4.90 0.12 9.20
C ASN A 64 -4.97 1.65 9.34
N TRP A 65 -4.26 2.42 8.52
CA TRP A 65 -4.36 3.88 8.53
C TRP A 65 -5.70 4.37 7.99
N ASP A 66 -6.30 3.67 7.02
CA ASP A 66 -7.67 3.96 6.56
C ASP A 66 -8.68 3.71 7.68
N ALA A 67 -8.50 2.61 8.44
CA ALA A 67 -9.34 2.30 9.61
C ALA A 67 -9.18 3.37 10.69
N TRP A 68 -7.95 3.75 11.06
CA TRP A 68 -7.70 4.79 12.07
C TRP A 68 -8.24 6.16 11.66
N THR A 69 -8.22 6.49 10.36
CA THR A 69 -8.86 7.71 9.84
C THR A 69 -10.36 7.75 10.14
N LEU A 70 -11.03 6.61 10.12
CA LEU A 70 -12.48 6.51 10.33
C LEU A 70 -12.89 6.27 11.80
N GLU A 71 -12.07 5.57 12.55
CA GLU A 71 -12.37 5.04 13.88
C GLU A 71 -11.62 5.77 15.01
N GLY A 72 -10.58 6.52 14.65
CA GLY A 72 -9.68 7.20 15.56
C GLY A 72 -8.31 6.53 15.68
N PHE A 73 -7.29 7.34 15.93
CA PHE A 73 -5.91 6.86 16.03
C PHE A 73 -5.67 6.14 17.37
N PRO A 74 -4.82 5.11 17.39
CA PRO A 74 -4.44 4.46 18.63
C PRO A 74 -3.65 5.41 19.53
N PRO A 75 -3.62 5.19 20.88
CA PRO A 75 -2.89 6.03 21.80
C PRO A 75 -1.40 6.16 21.44
N ALA A 76 -0.92 7.38 21.37
CA ALA A 76 0.45 7.69 21.03
C ALA A 76 1.39 7.51 22.23
N ASN A 77 2.15 6.43 22.24
CA ASN A 77 3.10 6.09 23.31
C ASN A 77 4.55 6.40 22.89
N GLY A 78 5.00 7.64 23.22
CA GLY A 78 6.38 8.06 22.98
C GLY A 78 6.71 8.47 21.53
N ASP A 79 7.90 9.04 21.33
CA ASP A 79 8.46 9.34 20.01
C ASP A 79 9.14 8.09 19.42
N PRO A 80 9.10 7.85 18.10
CA PRO A 80 8.53 8.73 17.08
C PRO A 80 7.02 8.55 16.85
N TRP A 81 6.38 7.55 17.51
CA TRP A 81 4.99 7.18 17.23
C TRP A 81 4.00 8.35 17.43
N ARG A 82 4.21 9.15 18.49
CA ARG A 82 3.40 10.36 18.72
C ARG A 82 3.40 11.31 17.52
N LYS A 83 4.57 11.51 16.89
CA LYS A 83 4.67 12.39 15.71
C LYS A 83 3.89 11.85 14.52
N PHE A 84 3.90 10.54 14.30
CA PHE A 84 3.10 9.92 13.24
C PHE A 84 1.60 10.08 13.49
N VAL A 85 1.14 9.89 14.73
CA VAL A 85 -0.27 10.08 15.08
C VAL A 85 -0.70 11.53 14.87
N GLU A 86 0.07 12.51 15.39
CA GLU A 86 -0.23 13.93 15.22
C GLU A 86 -0.27 14.36 13.74
N GLN A 87 0.62 13.81 12.90
CA GLN A 87 0.56 14.02 11.46
C GLN A 87 -0.66 13.35 10.83
N GLY A 88 -0.95 12.12 11.18
CA GLY A 88 -2.10 11.37 10.70
C GLY A 88 -3.42 12.11 10.98
N GLU A 89 -3.61 12.57 12.21
CA GLU A 89 -4.78 13.36 12.61
C GLU A 89 -4.90 14.66 11.80
N TRP A 90 -3.76 15.33 11.57
CA TRP A 90 -3.73 16.57 10.79
C TRP A 90 -4.12 16.33 9.32
N TRP A 91 -3.59 15.27 8.69
CA TRP A 91 -3.95 14.89 7.32
C TRP A 91 -5.39 14.40 7.23
N ALA A 92 -5.86 13.59 8.19
CA ALA A 92 -7.26 13.18 8.27
C ALA A 92 -8.22 14.38 8.31
N GLY A 93 -7.83 15.46 9.00
CA GLY A 93 -8.57 16.71 9.05
C GLY A 93 -8.67 17.47 7.71
N LYS A 94 -7.93 17.05 6.67
CA LYS A 94 -8.03 17.61 5.31
C LYS A 94 -9.08 16.90 4.44
N LEU A 95 -9.57 15.74 4.87
CA LEU A 95 -10.53 14.96 4.12
C LEU A 95 -11.95 15.50 4.29
N SER A 96 -12.67 15.60 3.19
CA SER A 96 -14.08 15.98 3.18
C SER A 96 -14.98 14.82 3.63
N ALA A 97 -16.23 15.10 3.94
CA ALA A 97 -17.24 14.07 4.23
C ALA A 97 -17.41 13.08 3.06
N ALA A 98 -17.23 13.52 1.82
CA ALA A 98 -17.29 12.68 0.64
C ALA A 98 -16.09 11.74 0.56
N ASP A 99 -14.90 12.20 0.95
CA ASP A 99 -13.69 11.37 0.99
C ASP A 99 -13.80 10.30 2.09
N LEU A 100 -14.22 10.70 3.29
CA LEU A 100 -14.50 9.75 4.36
C LEU A 100 -15.61 8.76 3.98
N GLY A 101 -16.60 9.21 3.20
CA GLY A 101 -17.63 8.34 2.62
C GLY A 101 -17.04 7.29 1.69
N PHE A 102 -16.05 7.65 0.89
CA PHE A 102 -15.36 6.71 0.01
C PHE A 102 -14.48 5.73 0.80
N LEU A 103 -13.71 6.18 1.79
CA LEU A 103 -12.93 5.28 2.65
C LEU A 103 -13.80 4.21 3.32
N ARG A 104 -15.05 4.54 3.71
CA ARG A 104 -16.00 3.56 4.29
C ARG A 104 -16.43 2.46 3.33
N THR A 105 -16.19 2.60 2.03
CA THR A 105 -16.46 1.55 1.04
C THR A 105 -15.35 0.51 0.92
N PHE A 106 -14.18 0.79 1.53
CA PHE A 106 -13.05 -0.14 1.51
C PHE A 106 -13.38 -1.41 2.31
N VAL A 107 -12.97 -2.54 1.78
CA VAL A 107 -13.28 -3.85 2.35
C VAL A 107 -12.04 -4.48 3.01
N PRO A 108 -12.19 -5.30 4.07
CA PRO A 108 -11.04 -5.92 4.73
C PRO A 108 -10.20 -6.80 3.79
N ARG A 109 -10.84 -7.41 2.79
CA ARG A 109 -10.23 -8.25 1.76
C ARG A 109 -11.15 -8.35 0.55
N THR A 110 -10.58 -8.66 -0.61
CA THR A 110 -11.35 -8.89 -1.84
C THR A 110 -10.79 -10.06 -2.63
N GLU A 111 -11.67 -10.76 -3.32
CA GLU A 111 -11.30 -11.82 -4.23
C GLU A 111 -11.31 -11.32 -5.68
N LEU A 112 -10.28 -11.68 -6.44
CA LEU A 112 -10.17 -11.40 -7.86
C LEU A 112 -9.99 -12.71 -8.62
N ARG A 113 -10.19 -12.65 -9.96
CA ARG A 113 -9.89 -13.76 -10.86
C ARG A 113 -9.06 -13.27 -12.04
N LEU A 114 -7.94 -13.95 -12.26
CA LEU A 114 -7.03 -13.69 -13.37
C LEU A 114 -6.97 -14.96 -14.24
N ASP A 115 -7.64 -14.98 -15.38
CA ASP A 115 -7.67 -16.14 -16.30
C ASP A 115 -7.91 -17.49 -15.58
N GLY A 116 -8.88 -17.51 -14.65
CA GLY A 116 -9.22 -18.70 -13.84
C GLY A 116 -8.44 -18.83 -12.52
N VAL A 117 -7.31 -18.16 -12.34
CA VAL A 117 -6.55 -18.15 -11.10
C VAL A 117 -7.31 -17.31 -10.06
N ALA A 118 -7.62 -17.92 -8.91
CA ALA A 118 -8.22 -17.22 -7.77
C ALA A 118 -7.14 -16.44 -7.00
N VAL A 119 -7.43 -15.16 -6.72
CA VAL A 119 -6.53 -14.24 -6.02
C VAL A 119 -7.23 -13.68 -4.79
N LEU A 120 -6.59 -13.70 -3.64
CA LEU A 120 -7.06 -13.00 -2.44
C LEU A 120 -6.18 -11.80 -2.16
N ALA A 121 -6.79 -10.62 -2.08
CA ALA A 121 -6.12 -9.37 -1.75
C ALA A 121 -6.57 -8.89 -0.36
N PHE A 122 -5.62 -8.48 0.47
CA PHE A 122 -5.79 -7.97 1.84
C PHE A 122 -4.70 -6.95 2.16
N HIS A 123 -4.72 -6.35 3.37
CA HIS A 123 -3.65 -5.41 3.77
C HIS A 123 -2.53 -6.12 4.53
N GLY A 124 -2.68 -6.39 5.82
CA GLY A 124 -1.67 -7.08 6.64
C GLY A 124 -1.71 -8.60 6.45
N SER A 125 -2.86 -9.21 6.76
CA SER A 125 -3.16 -10.62 6.50
C SER A 125 -4.64 -10.79 6.14
N PRO A 126 -5.09 -12.01 5.73
CA PRO A 126 -6.52 -12.27 5.53
C PRO A 126 -7.37 -12.06 6.79
N ARG A 127 -6.74 -11.94 7.97
CA ARG A 127 -7.40 -11.86 9.29
C ARG A 127 -7.32 -10.49 9.93
N SER A 128 -6.28 -9.72 9.64
CA SER A 128 -5.99 -8.44 10.28
C SER A 128 -5.28 -7.49 9.33
N ASP A 129 -5.61 -6.21 9.41
CA ASP A 129 -4.92 -5.14 8.71
C ASP A 129 -3.59 -4.72 9.38
N ASP A 130 -3.31 -5.22 10.61
CA ASP A 130 -2.09 -4.93 11.39
C ASP A 130 -1.05 -6.09 11.40
N ASP A 131 -1.36 -7.27 10.85
CA ASP A 131 -0.43 -8.39 10.85
C ASP A 131 0.78 -8.12 9.93
N LEU A 132 1.99 -8.43 10.42
CA LEU A 132 3.24 -8.23 9.68
C LEU A 132 3.68 -9.53 8.98
N ILE A 133 3.65 -9.57 7.67
CA ILE A 133 4.23 -10.64 6.87
C ILE A 133 5.58 -10.18 6.30
N LEU A 134 6.67 -10.70 6.88
CA LEU A 134 8.04 -10.35 6.55
C LEU A 134 8.75 -11.49 5.83
N ALA A 135 9.89 -11.19 5.21
CA ALA A 135 10.76 -12.22 4.63
C ALA A 135 11.26 -13.22 5.68
N THR A 136 11.31 -12.81 6.95
CA THR A 136 11.75 -13.61 8.10
C THR A 136 10.61 -14.30 8.85
N THR A 137 9.34 -14.07 8.49
CA THR A 137 8.19 -14.76 9.10
C THR A 137 8.30 -16.27 8.87
N PRO A 138 8.29 -17.12 9.91
CA PRO A 138 8.37 -18.57 9.76
C PRO A 138 7.23 -19.16 8.91
N ASP A 139 7.47 -20.25 8.18
CA ASP A 139 6.45 -20.86 7.32
C ASP A 139 5.22 -21.31 8.10
N ASP A 140 5.39 -21.87 9.30
CA ASP A 140 4.29 -22.30 10.15
C ASP A 140 3.44 -21.14 10.67
N GLU A 141 4.02 -19.96 10.85
CA GLU A 141 3.29 -18.75 11.19
C GLU A 141 2.51 -18.22 9.98
N LEU A 142 3.14 -18.18 8.80
CA LEU A 142 2.50 -17.77 7.56
C LEU A 142 1.32 -18.68 7.22
N LEU A 143 1.47 -20.00 7.37
CA LEU A 143 0.38 -20.97 7.19
C LEU A 143 -0.77 -20.76 8.19
N ARG A 144 -0.49 -20.37 9.43
CA ARG A 144 -1.55 -20.01 10.41
C ARG A 144 -2.29 -18.75 10.00
N LEU A 145 -1.61 -17.74 9.48
CA LEU A 145 -2.25 -16.53 8.99
C LEU A 145 -3.16 -16.81 7.78
N PHE A 146 -2.77 -17.72 6.91
CA PHE A 146 -3.51 -18.08 5.70
C PHE A 146 -4.57 -19.19 5.91
N ALA A 147 -4.56 -19.89 7.03
CA ALA A 147 -5.48 -21.00 7.28
C ALA A 147 -6.96 -20.64 7.04
N GLY A 148 -7.65 -21.39 6.18
CA GLY A 148 -9.04 -21.13 5.78
C GLY A 148 -9.20 -20.12 4.64
N PHE A 149 -8.08 -19.69 4.03
CA PHE A 149 -8.05 -18.84 2.85
C PHE A 149 -7.16 -19.49 1.79
N GLU A 150 -7.70 -20.51 1.12
CA GLU A 150 -6.93 -21.34 0.18
C GLU A 150 -6.93 -20.72 -1.23
N HIS A 151 -5.97 -19.86 -1.50
CA HIS A 151 -5.79 -19.20 -2.80
C HIS A 151 -4.37 -19.46 -3.33
N PRO A 152 -4.22 -19.76 -4.63
CA PRO A 152 -2.89 -19.94 -5.24
C PRO A 152 -2.05 -18.67 -5.27
N LEU A 153 -2.72 -17.49 -5.26
CA LEU A 153 -2.09 -16.17 -5.18
C LEU A 153 -2.73 -15.34 -4.08
N MET A 154 -1.90 -14.82 -3.18
CA MET A 154 -2.27 -13.91 -2.12
C MET A 154 -1.49 -12.61 -2.22
N LEU A 155 -2.19 -11.47 -2.13
CA LEU A 155 -1.62 -10.13 -2.23
C LEU A 155 -1.81 -9.40 -0.89
N GLY A 156 -0.70 -8.97 -0.28
CA GLY A 156 -0.69 -8.20 0.96
C GLY A 156 0.23 -6.98 0.87
N GLY A 157 0.03 -5.99 1.74
CA GLY A 157 0.79 -4.74 1.83
C GLY A 157 1.42 -4.52 3.20
N HIS A 158 1.14 -3.36 3.81
CA HIS A 158 1.40 -2.97 5.20
C HIS A 158 2.87 -2.84 5.62
N THR A 159 3.75 -3.74 5.19
CA THR A 159 5.16 -3.71 5.61
C THR A 159 6.02 -2.74 4.82
N HIS A 160 5.50 -2.17 3.72
CA HIS A 160 6.19 -1.26 2.80
C HIS A 160 7.48 -1.82 2.18
N VAL A 161 7.63 -3.15 2.17
CA VAL A 161 8.82 -3.83 1.64
C VAL A 161 8.39 -4.86 0.61
N GLN A 162 8.95 -4.75 -0.59
CA GLN A 162 8.68 -5.70 -1.67
C GLN A 162 9.07 -7.12 -1.26
N LEU A 163 8.15 -8.08 -1.44
CA LEU A 163 8.35 -9.48 -1.07
C LEU A 163 7.59 -10.40 -2.02
N VAL A 164 8.28 -11.43 -2.50
CA VAL A 164 7.67 -12.58 -3.17
C VAL A 164 8.09 -13.85 -2.43
N ARG A 165 7.13 -14.65 -2.01
CA ARG A 165 7.37 -15.87 -1.26
C ARG A 165 6.40 -16.98 -1.65
N VAL A 166 6.87 -18.22 -1.69
CA VAL A 166 6.04 -19.39 -1.92
C VAL A 166 6.05 -20.27 -0.68
N VAL A 167 4.86 -20.63 -0.20
CA VAL A 167 4.67 -21.56 0.92
C VAL A 167 3.52 -22.51 0.61
N GLU A 168 3.77 -23.84 0.68
CA GLU A 168 2.78 -24.88 0.41
C GLU A 168 1.95 -24.66 -0.88
N GLY A 169 2.60 -24.18 -1.95
CA GLY A 169 1.96 -23.92 -3.24
C GLY A 169 1.22 -22.58 -3.37
N THR A 170 1.05 -21.83 -2.28
CA THR A 170 0.55 -20.47 -2.30
C THR A 170 1.70 -19.49 -2.59
N LEU A 171 1.52 -18.63 -3.60
CA LEU A 171 2.41 -17.50 -3.83
C LEU A 171 1.87 -16.29 -3.07
N PHE A 172 2.65 -15.75 -2.15
CA PHE A 172 2.41 -14.47 -1.49
C PHE A 172 3.24 -13.37 -2.14
N LEU A 173 2.60 -12.24 -2.42
CA LEU A 173 3.21 -11.05 -3.01
C LEU A 173 2.89 -9.82 -2.17
N ASN A 174 3.92 -9.07 -1.78
CA ASN A 174 3.80 -7.69 -1.31
C ASN A 174 4.44 -6.78 -2.36
N PRO A 175 3.71 -5.81 -2.92
CA PRO A 175 4.21 -4.92 -3.97
C PRO A 175 5.19 -3.85 -3.45
N GLY A 176 5.40 -3.75 -2.13
CA GLY A 176 6.02 -2.62 -1.49
C GLY A 176 5.03 -1.48 -1.27
N SER A 177 5.50 -0.26 -1.20
CA SER A 177 4.67 0.93 -0.98
C SER A 177 4.82 1.93 -2.13
N VAL A 178 3.70 2.46 -2.61
CA VAL A 178 3.70 3.57 -3.57
C VAL A 178 4.24 4.83 -2.90
N GLY A 179 3.76 5.14 -1.70
CA GLY A 179 4.00 6.42 -1.04
C GLY A 179 5.16 6.45 -0.06
N LEU A 180 5.45 5.34 0.63
CA LEU A 180 6.43 5.27 1.71
C LEU A 180 7.29 3.97 1.66
N PRO A 181 8.01 3.66 0.56
CA PRO A 181 8.77 2.43 0.44
C PRO A 181 9.95 2.41 1.42
N PHE A 182 9.94 1.46 2.36
CA PHE A 182 11.00 1.32 3.36
C PHE A 182 12.24 0.67 2.76
N ARG A 183 13.42 1.16 3.15
CA ARG A 183 14.69 0.59 2.69
C ARG A 183 15.03 -0.76 3.31
N GLY A 184 14.35 -1.16 4.36
CA GLY A 184 14.62 -2.40 5.08
C GLY A 184 13.51 -2.78 6.03
N LEU A 185 13.67 -3.91 6.71
CA LEU A 185 12.70 -4.36 7.70
C LEU A 185 12.59 -3.35 8.85
N PRO A 186 11.40 -3.15 9.42
CA PRO A 186 11.20 -2.26 10.56
C PRO A 186 11.95 -2.80 11.80
N HIS A 187 12.95 -2.08 12.26
CA HIS A 187 13.79 -2.43 13.40
C HIS A 187 13.84 -1.30 14.42
N GLY A 188 12.72 -0.93 15.03
CA GLY A 188 12.68 -0.02 16.19
C GLY A 188 13.22 1.40 15.99
N GLU A 189 13.98 1.67 14.95
CA GLU A 189 14.47 2.99 14.55
C GLU A 189 13.55 3.61 13.49
N LEU A 190 13.73 4.93 13.30
CA LEU A 190 13.04 5.65 12.25
C LEU A 190 13.37 5.06 10.87
N GLN A 191 12.35 4.59 10.16
CA GLN A 191 12.53 3.98 8.84
C GLN A 191 13.08 5.00 7.85
N ARG A 192 14.05 4.58 7.03
CA ARG A 192 14.52 5.36 5.88
C ARG A 192 13.64 5.05 4.68
N ILE A 193 13.15 6.09 4.04
CA ILE A 193 12.23 5.97 2.89
C ILE A 193 13.04 6.11 1.62
N SER A 194 12.79 5.22 0.66
CA SER A 194 13.46 5.22 -0.64
C SER A 194 12.86 6.28 -1.58
N PRO A 195 13.67 6.87 -2.48
CA PRO A 195 13.22 7.98 -3.33
C PRO A 195 12.54 7.52 -4.64
N TRP A 196 11.69 6.52 -4.56
CA TRP A 196 10.89 5.99 -5.68
C TRP A 196 9.58 5.43 -5.15
N ALA A 197 8.59 5.26 -6.01
CA ALA A 197 7.37 4.51 -5.70
C ALA A 197 7.57 3.02 -6.00
N GLU A 198 7.00 2.12 -5.21
CA GLU A 198 7.03 0.68 -5.45
C GLU A 198 5.64 0.14 -5.78
N TYR A 199 5.57 -0.79 -6.75
CA TYR A 199 4.36 -1.48 -7.16
C TYR A 199 4.70 -2.84 -7.78
N ALA A 200 3.70 -3.64 -8.13
CA ALA A 200 3.93 -4.92 -8.78
C ALA A 200 2.99 -5.13 -9.98
N LEU A 201 3.45 -5.93 -10.94
CA LEU A 201 2.65 -6.48 -12.01
C LEU A 201 2.58 -8.00 -11.87
N VAL A 202 1.37 -8.54 -12.01
CA VAL A 202 1.12 -9.98 -12.05
C VAL A 202 0.52 -10.33 -13.40
N ARG A 203 1.20 -11.20 -14.13
CA ARG A 203 0.73 -11.69 -15.45
C ARG A 203 0.34 -13.15 -15.34
N VAL A 204 -0.86 -13.47 -15.81
CA VAL A 204 -1.35 -14.86 -15.90
C VAL A 204 -1.63 -15.20 -17.36
N GLU A 205 -1.09 -16.33 -17.83
CA GLU A 205 -1.29 -16.88 -19.15
C GLU A 205 -1.50 -18.40 -19.02
N GLY A 206 -2.75 -18.85 -18.98
CA GLY A 206 -3.09 -20.23 -18.67
C GLY A 206 -2.62 -20.61 -17.25
N GLU A 207 -1.75 -21.64 -17.16
CA GLU A 207 -1.17 -22.08 -15.89
C GLU A 207 0.11 -21.30 -15.47
N ARG A 208 0.53 -20.37 -16.32
CA ARG A 208 1.77 -19.62 -16.11
C ARG A 208 1.48 -18.31 -15.38
N LEU A 209 2.06 -18.16 -14.18
CA LEU A 209 2.02 -16.96 -13.38
C LEU A 209 3.42 -16.35 -13.32
N SER A 210 3.55 -15.06 -13.61
CA SER A 210 4.78 -14.30 -13.43
C SER A 210 4.52 -13.01 -12.64
N VAL A 211 5.52 -12.60 -11.86
CA VAL A 211 5.49 -11.41 -11.01
C VAL A 211 6.65 -10.51 -11.35
N GLU A 212 6.39 -9.23 -11.51
CA GLU A 212 7.40 -8.19 -11.65
C GLU A 212 7.25 -7.18 -10.52
N LEU A 213 8.30 -7.01 -9.72
CA LEU A 213 8.42 -5.92 -8.75
C LEU A 213 9.01 -4.71 -9.45
N ARG A 214 8.31 -3.60 -9.42
CA ARG A 214 8.62 -2.37 -10.17
C ARG A 214 8.91 -1.20 -9.23
N ARG A 215 9.64 -0.20 -9.75
CA ARG A 215 9.95 1.06 -9.09
C ARG A 215 9.82 2.20 -10.08
N ALA A 216 9.01 3.19 -9.74
CA ALA A 216 8.81 4.38 -10.53
C ALA A 216 9.50 5.59 -9.87
N PRO A 217 10.38 6.31 -10.59
CA PRO A 217 10.92 7.57 -10.09
C PRO A 217 9.84 8.66 -10.14
N TYR A 218 9.85 9.56 -9.16
CA TYR A 218 8.97 10.73 -9.13
C TYR A 218 9.67 11.93 -8.49
N ASP A 219 9.06 13.11 -8.51
CA ASP A 219 9.61 14.33 -7.91
C ASP A 219 9.49 14.30 -6.37
N VAL A 220 10.46 13.64 -5.75
CA VAL A 220 10.54 13.55 -4.28
C VAL A 220 10.80 14.91 -3.66
N GLU A 221 11.68 15.74 -4.24
CA GLU A 221 12.01 17.06 -3.68
C GLU A 221 10.80 17.97 -3.67
N GLY A 222 10.08 18.07 -4.78
CA GLY A 222 8.85 18.87 -4.86
C GLY A 222 7.77 18.38 -3.89
N MET A 223 7.61 17.08 -3.70
CA MET A 223 6.70 16.51 -2.71
C MET A 223 7.11 16.88 -1.29
N LEU A 224 8.40 16.81 -0.94
CA LEU A 224 8.90 17.20 0.39
C LEU A 224 8.75 18.71 0.66
N GLU A 225 9.07 19.54 -0.32
CA GLU A 225 8.86 21.00 -0.24
C GLU A 225 7.39 21.34 -0.02
N HIS A 226 6.49 20.70 -0.77
CA HIS A 226 5.04 20.85 -0.59
C HIS A 226 4.63 20.46 0.84
N THR A 227 5.13 19.34 1.36
CA THR A 227 4.82 18.86 2.70
C THR A 227 5.26 19.84 3.78
N ILE A 228 6.47 20.37 3.67
CA ILE A 228 7.01 21.38 4.61
C ILE A 228 6.18 22.66 4.53
N ALA A 229 5.86 23.13 3.33
CA ALA A 229 5.09 24.35 3.12
C ALA A 229 3.61 24.21 3.55
N SER A 230 3.08 22.99 3.65
CA SER A 230 1.68 22.74 4.02
C SER A 230 1.32 23.14 5.47
N GLY A 231 2.34 23.25 6.35
CA GLY A 231 2.17 23.48 7.78
C GLY A 231 1.80 22.22 8.57
N ALA A 232 2.01 21.03 7.99
CA ALA A 232 1.82 19.77 8.70
C ALA A 232 2.73 19.69 9.94
N PRO A 233 2.26 19.18 11.09
CA PRO A 233 3.09 19.02 12.26
C PRO A 233 4.28 18.09 11.93
N HIS A 234 5.45 18.40 12.47
CA HIS A 234 6.68 17.60 12.28
C HIS A 234 7.12 17.38 10.82
N ALA A 235 6.71 18.23 9.87
CA ALA A 235 6.99 18.06 8.44
C ALA A 235 8.48 17.97 8.14
N GLU A 236 9.33 18.79 8.76
CA GLU A 236 10.79 18.72 8.59
C GLU A 236 11.39 17.42 9.13
N TRP A 237 10.90 16.94 10.26
CA TRP A 237 11.30 15.66 10.82
C TRP A 237 10.90 14.50 9.89
N TRP A 238 9.68 14.51 9.37
CA TRP A 238 9.21 13.52 8.41
C TRP A 238 10.04 13.55 7.12
N ALA A 239 10.28 14.75 6.57
CA ALA A 239 11.10 14.94 5.37
C ALA A 239 12.54 14.42 5.55
N ALA A 240 13.10 14.49 6.76
CA ALA A 240 14.43 13.98 7.07
C ALA A 240 14.52 12.42 7.07
N THR A 241 13.40 11.70 7.02
CA THR A 241 13.38 10.23 6.88
C THR A 241 13.68 9.77 5.46
N TRP A 242 13.50 10.64 4.47
CA TRP A 242 13.73 10.33 3.06
C TRP A 242 15.20 10.27 2.69
N LEU A 243 15.54 9.31 1.83
CA LEU A 243 16.86 9.22 1.21
C LEU A 243 16.90 10.18 0.01
N ARG A 244 18.00 10.90 -0.11
CA ARG A 244 18.28 11.80 -1.23
C ARG A 244 19.37 11.22 -2.10
#